data_98f3c0ce98c998a615d1a924ccd79742
#
_entry.id   98f3c0ce98c998a615d1a924ccd79742
#
_cell.length_a   1.000
_cell.length_b   1.000
_cell.length_c   1.000
_cell.angle_alpha   90.00
_cell.angle_beta   90.00
_cell.angle_gamma   90.00
#
_symmetry.space_group_name_H-M   'P 1'
#
loop_
_entity.id
_entity.type
_entity.pdbx_description
1 polymer ?
#
loop_
_entity_poly.entity_id
_entity_poly.type
_entity_poly.pdbx_seq_one_letter_code
_entity_poly.pdbx_strand_id
1 'polypeptide(L)'
;MRKLTVMLLLAAVMLVPVRSAAQKWEGLADTPQMGWNSWNKFGQNISEQLIREQADAMVAEGLVDAGYIYLNMDDCWHGERDADGFVQPDPKTFPSGIEALADYVHSKGMKLGIYSDAGRRTCAGRTGSFGHEYQDALQYARWGIDYLKYDWCATENINPRGAYTLMRDALRAAGRPILFSMCEWGTNKPWEWAENVGHSWRTTGDITARFAGNPRQRGWGQTVLSIIDQNAPLRKYAGPGHWNDPDMLEVGNGMSVNEDRAHFSMWCMMAAPLILGNDLSKMTDETRAIILNKKVIAIDQDKLGVQGLRYKTENEIEYWFKPLENGDWAFCLLNRSTEPVECNINWQDYNLTDDEVSGLSTQFDAITYNIENLWEFNAKKAKVGNTKKALKVTVPGHDVAMYRLTPNKK
;
A
#
# COMPACT_ATOMS: atom_id res chain seq x y z
N MET A 1 27.18 77.17 -7.61
CA MET A 1 27.45 75.81 -8.09
C MET A 1 26.72 74.83 -7.17
N ARG A 2 25.56 74.32 -7.57
CA ARG A 2 24.75 73.33 -6.81
C ARG A 2 25.11 71.94 -7.34
N LYS A 3 25.62 71.04 -6.45
CA LYS A 3 25.87 69.62 -6.78
C LYS A 3 24.58 68.83 -6.65
N LEU A 4 24.12 68.24 -7.75
CA LEU A 4 22.98 67.35 -7.81
C LEU A 4 23.49 65.97 -7.48
N THR A 5 23.06 65.40 -6.32
CA THR A 5 23.36 64.02 -5.91
C THR A 5 22.26 63.13 -6.46
N VAL A 6 22.55 62.30 -7.44
CA VAL A 6 21.64 61.30 -7.99
C VAL A 6 21.71 60.07 -7.08
N MET A 7 20.62 59.75 -6.39
CA MET A 7 20.48 58.56 -5.54
C MET A 7 19.91 57.43 -6.42
N LEU A 8 20.76 56.44 -6.76
CA LEU A 8 20.31 55.23 -7.44
C LEU A 8 19.64 54.29 -6.39
N LEU A 9 18.34 54.14 -6.46
CA LEU A 9 17.61 53.08 -5.76
C LEU A 9 17.83 51.75 -6.53
N LEU A 10 18.66 50.84 -5.99
CA LEU A 10 18.68 49.43 -6.39
C LEU A 10 17.47 48.72 -5.79
N ALA A 11 16.45 48.43 -6.60
CA ALA A 11 15.38 47.53 -6.25
C ALA A 11 15.94 46.10 -6.28
N ALA A 12 16.23 45.52 -5.11
CA ALA A 12 16.48 44.11 -4.98
C ALA A 12 15.16 43.34 -5.22
N VAL A 13 15.01 42.81 -6.43
CA VAL A 13 13.95 41.83 -6.72
C VAL A 13 14.33 40.54 -5.98
N MET A 14 13.69 40.29 -4.84
CA MET A 14 13.72 39.00 -4.20
C MET A 14 13.06 38.00 -5.16
N LEU A 15 13.86 37.19 -5.84
CA LEU A 15 13.39 35.98 -6.50
C LEU A 15 12.94 35.00 -5.39
N VAL A 16 11.67 35.09 -5.02
CA VAL A 16 11.04 34.01 -4.29
C VAL A 16 11.05 32.82 -5.24
N PRO A 17 11.69 31.68 -4.87
CA PRO A 17 11.60 30.50 -5.71
C PRO A 17 10.13 30.13 -5.81
N VAL A 18 9.51 30.34 -6.96
CA VAL A 18 8.21 29.75 -7.26
C VAL A 18 8.45 28.25 -7.29
N ARG A 19 8.16 27.59 -6.18
CA ARG A 19 8.09 26.11 -6.17
C ARG A 19 7.09 25.76 -7.26
N SER A 20 7.56 25.06 -8.26
CA SER A 20 6.73 24.55 -9.35
C SER A 20 5.52 23.81 -8.75
N ALA A 21 4.32 24.30 -9.01
CA ALA A 21 3.07 23.79 -8.45
C ALA A 21 2.60 22.46 -9.09
N ALA A 22 3.49 21.75 -9.77
CA ALA A 22 3.17 20.53 -10.52
C ALA A 22 3.58 19.26 -9.74
N GLN A 23 3.01 19.09 -8.54
CA GLN A 23 3.27 17.89 -7.72
C GLN A 23 1.94 17.33 -7.21
N LYS A 24 1.91 16.03 -6.90
CA LYS A 24 0.77 15.39 -6.21
C LYS A 24 0.42 16.14 -4.92
N TRP A 25 -0.73 15.83 -4.33
CA TRP A 25 -1.09 16.35 -3.02
C TRP A 25 -0.09 15.88 -1.96
N GLU A 26 0.47 16.83 -1.19
CA GLU A 26 1.34 16.53 -0.06
C GLU A 26 0.52 16.17 1.19
N GLY A 27 1.11 15.42 2.14
CA GLY A 27 0.47 15.03 3.40
C GLY A 27 -0.58 13.93 3.23
N LEU A 28 -0.58 13.23 2.10
CA LEU A 28 -1.33 12.01 1.89
C LEU A 28 -0.35 10.82 1.82
N ALA A 29 -0.77 9.68 2.41
CA ALA A 29 0.03 8.46 2.46
C ALA A 29 1.42 8.66 3.11
N ASP A 30 1.50 9.40 4.21
CA ASP A 30 2.72 9.52 5.03
C ASP A 30 3.19 8.16 5.57
N THR A 31 2.25 7.26 5.78
CA THR A 31 2.44 5.82 5.93
C THR A 31 1.65 5.08 4.84
N PRO A 32 1.94 3.79 4.56
CA PRO A 32 1.19 3.03 3.57
C PRO A 32 -0.32 3.09 3.83
N GLN A 33 -1.12 3.33 2.81
CA GLN A 33 -2.58 3.41 2.94
C GLN A 33 -3.17 2.05 3.33
N MET A 34 -4.19 2.10 4.21
CA MET A 34 -4.92 0.93 4.67
C MET A 34 -6.40 1.04 4.31
N GLY A 35 -6.97 -0.04 3.81
CA GLY A 35 -8.37 -0.04 3.39
C GLY A 35 -8.85 -1.37 2.84
N TRP A 36 -9.87 -1.29 2.02
CA TRP A 36 -10.49 -2.43 1.32
C TRP A 36 -10.81 -2.04 -0.13
N ASN A 37 -10.82 -3.03 -1.01
CA ASN A 37 -11.22 -2.85 -2.40
C ASN A 37 -12.10 -4.02 -2.86
N SER A 38 -13.09 -3.74 -3.70
CA SER A 38 -14.14 -4.68 -4.08
C SER A 38 -13.69 -5.75 -5.08
N TRP A 39 -12.58 -5.55 -5.83
CA TRP A 39 -12.31 -6.33 -7.03
C TRP A 39 -12.06 -7.83 -6.79
N ASN A 40 -11.12 -8.17 -5.91
CA ASN A 40 -10.66 -9.56 -5.80
C ASN A 40 -11.76 -10.52 -5.35
N LYS A 41 -12.70 -10.06 -4.53
CA LYS A 41 -13.82 -10.88 -4.09
C LYS A 41 -15.04 -10.80 -4.98
N PHE A 42 -15.39 -9.62 -5.44
CA PHE A 42 -16.69 -9.38 -6.09
C PHE A 42 -16.59 -9.14 -7.60
N GLY A 43 -15.39 -8.81 -8.12
CA GLY A 43 -15.16 -8.54 -9.54
C GLY A 43 -16.13 -7.49 -10.05
N GLN A 44 -16.83 -7.83 -11.13
CA GLN A 44 -17.81 -6.94 -11.76
C GLN A 44 -19.16 -6.84 -11.00
N ASN A 45 -19.38 -7.70 -9.99
CA ASN A 45 -20.65 -7.76 -9.28
C ASN A 45 -20.68 -6.79 -8.10
N ILE A 46 -20.64 -5.50 -8.39
CA ILE A 46 -20.71 -4.43 -7.38
C ILE A 46 -22.00 -3.62 -7.51
N SER A 47 -22.43 -3.07 -6.38
CA SER A 47 -23.57 -2.18 -6.29
C SER A 47 -23.43 -1.24 -5.10
N GLU A 48 -24.20 -0.17 -5.08
CA GLU A 48 -24.31 0.74 -3.93
C GLU A 48 -24.60 -0.02 -2.63
N GLN A 49 -25.52 -0.99 -2.68
CA GLN A 49 -25.89 -1.81 -1.53
C GLN A 49 -24.69 -2.62 -1.00
N LEU A 50 -23.95 -3.29 -1.90
CA LEU A 50 -22.75 -4.05 -1.51
C LEU A 50 -21.69 -3.15 -0.85
N ILE A 51 -21.44 -1.98 -1.43
CA ILE A 51 -20.44 -1.04 -0.87
C ILE A 51 -20.88 -0.55 0.52
N ARG A 52 -22.17 -0.27 0.73
CA ARG A 52 -22.71 0.07 2.06
C ARG A 52 -22.56 -1.08 3.06
N GLU A 53 -22.86 -2.32 2.64
CA GLU A 53 -22.66 -3.51 3.49
C GLU A 53 -21.22 -3.71 3.90
N GLN A 54 -20.25 -3.52 2.99
CA GLN A 54 -18.84 -3.61 3.32
C GLN A 54 -18.40 -2.44 4.22
N ALA A 55 -18.95 -1.24 4.04
CA ALA A 55 -18.71 -0.11 4.94
C ALA A 55 -19.19 -0.41 6.37
N ASP A 56 -20.37 -1.00 6.51
CA ASP A 56 -20.91 -1.41 7.80
C ASP A 56 -20.06 -2.50 8.44
N ALA A 57 -19.59 -3.47 7.66
CA ALA A 57 -18.70 -4.52 8.13
C ALA A 57 -17.34 -3.96 8.59
N MET A 58 -16.76 -2.99 7.89
CA MET A 58 -15.50 -2.34 8.33
C MET A 58 -15.62 -1.74 9.75
N VAL A 59 -16.75 -1.11 10.04
CA VAL A 59 -17.00 -0.57 11.38
C VAL A 59 -17.27 -1.68 12.40
N ALA A 60 -18.16 -2.61 12.07
CA ALA A 60 -18.58 -3.69 12.97
C ALA A 60 -17.42 -4.61 13.38
N GLU A 61 -16.50 -4.87 12.45
CA GLU A 61 -15.31 -5.71 12.66
C GLU A 61 -14.13 -4.96 13.30
N GLY A 62 -14.24 -3.65 13.56
CA GLY A 62 -13.19 -2.84 14.19
C GLY A 62 -12.03 -2.50 13.26
N LEU A 63 -12.21 -2.63 11.96
CA LEU A 63 -11.16 -2.33 10.96
C LEU A 63 -10.83 -0.84 10.95
N VAL A 64 -11.83 0.03 11.08
CA VAL A 64 -11.64 1.48 11.13
C VAL A 64 -10.74 1.87 12.32
N ASP A 65 -10.96 1.28 13.48
CA ASP A 65 -10.15 1.50 14.69
C ASP A 65 -8.72 0.93 14.57
N ALA A 66 -8.52 0.00 13.65
CA ALA A 66 -7.21 -0.55 13.34
C ALA A 66 -6.46 0.27 12.26
N GLY A 67 -7.11 1.26 11.63
CA GLY A 67 -6.50 2.15 10.64
C GLY A 67 -6.92 1.91 9.19
N TYR A 68 -7.78 0.92 8.90
CA TYR A 68 -8.33 0.69 7.56
C TYR A 68 -9.43 1.71 7.29
N ILE A 69 -9.05 2.84 6.71
CA ILE A 69 -9.97 3.97 6.52
C ILE A 69 -10.46 4.16 5.08
N TYR A 70 -9.78 3.56 4.10
CA TYR A 70 -10.19 3.66 2.71
C TYR A 70 -11.11 2.51 2.32
N LEU A 71 -12.30 2.83 1.83
CA LEU A 71 -13.22 1.89 1.20
C LEU A 71 -13.25 2.18 -0.30
N ASN A 72 -12.64 1.30 -1.10
CA ASN A 72 -12.48 1.53 -2.52
C ASN A 72 -13.44 0.66 -3.33
N MET A 73 -14.32 1.29 -4.10
CA MET A 73 -15.05 0.60 -5.14
C MET A 73 -14.20 0.56 -6.41
N ASP A 74 -14.01 -0.65 -6.93
CA ASP A 74 -13.22 -0.91 -8.14
C ASP A 74 -14.05 -0.72 -9.42
N ASP A 75 -13.65 -1.31 -10.53
CA ASP A 75 -14.31 -1.20 -11.84
C ASP A 75 -15.80 -1.57 -11.80
N CYS A 76 -16.54 -1.17 -12.82
CA CYS A 76 -17.96 -1.47 -13.04
C CYS A 76 -19.00 -0.62 -12.27
N TRP A 77 -18.57 0.49 -11.64
CA TRP A 77 -19.51 1.50 -11.14
C TRP A 77 -20.00 2.46 -12.26
N HIS A 78 -19.29 2.53 -13.38
CA HIS A 78 -19.45 3.50 -14.45
C HIS A 78 -20.75 3.28 -15.23
N GLY A 79 -21.49 4.37 -15.42
CA GLY A 79 -22.49 4.54 -16.46
C GLY A 79 -21.91 5.26 -17.69
N GLU A 80 -22.77 5.86 -18.49
CA GLU A 80 -22.40 6.67 -19.64
C GLU A 80 -22.00 8.09 -19.22
N ARG A 81 -21.34 8.81 -20.11
CA ARG A 81 -21.12 10.25 -19.93
C ARG A 81 -22.39 11.02 -20.25
N ASP A 82 -22.64 12.12 -19.52
CA ASP A 82 -23.71 13.04 -19.84
C ASP A 82 -23.39 13.91 -21.09
N ALA A 83 -24.32 14.79 -21.45
CA ALA A 83 -24.19 15.65 -22.64
C ALA A 83 -22.99 16.62 -22.55
N ASP A 84 -22.54 16.94 -21.32
CA ASP A 84 -21.40 17.81 -21.06
C ASP A 84 -20.09 17.01 -20.92
N GLY A 85 -20.14 15.69 -21.07
CA GLY A 85 -19.00 14.77 -21.05
C GLY A 85 -18.60 14.28 -19.65
N PHE A 86 -19.33 14.60 -18.60
CA PHE A 86 -19.05 14.10 -17.25
C PHE A 86 -19.49 12.65 -17.10
N VAL A 87 -18.61 11.81 -16.56
CA VAL A 87 -18.93 10.41 -16.25
C VAL A 87 -20.04 10.35 -15.19
N GLN A 88 -21.00 9.45 -15.39
CA GLN A 88 -22.10 9.22 -14.46
C GLN A 88 -22.02 7.81 -13.87
N PRO A 89 -22.55 7.56 -12.67
CA PRO A 89 -22.69 6.19 -12.16
C PRO A 89 -23.73 5.39 -12.97
N ASP A 90 -23.59 4.07 -12.98
CA ASP A 90 -24.63 3.20 -13.54
C ASP A 90 -25.90 3.32 -12.67
N PRO A 91 -27.01 3.85 -13.20
CA PRO A 91 -28.23 4.11 -12.43
C PRO A 91 -28.92 2.84 -11.91
N LYS A 92 -28.56 1.65 -12.43
CA LYS A 92 -29.11 0.37 -11.96
C LYS A 92 -28.41 -0.12 -10.71
N THR A 93 -27.09 0.05 -10.64
CA THR A 93 -26.26 -0.46 -9.53
C THR A 93 -25.95 0.61 -8.50
N PHE A 94 -25.98 1.90 -8.86
CA PHE A 94 -25.74 3.05 -7.98
C PHE A 94 -26.86 4.09 -8.11
N PRO A 95 -28.13 3.73 -7.76
CA PRO A 95 -29.31 4.58 -8.00
C PRO A 95 -29.31 5.89 -7.22
N SER A 96 -28.65 5.97 -6.05
CA SER A 96 -28.57 7.20 -5.25
C SER A 96 -27.43 8.12 -5.69
N GLY A 97 -26.54 7.63 -6.58
CA GLY A 97 -25.35 8.35 -7.03
C GLY A 97 -24.14 8.21 -6.09
N ILE A 98 -22.97 8.60 -6.60
CA ILE A 98 -21.69 8.42 -5.89
C ILE A 98 -21.55 9.44 -4.73
N GLU A 99 -22.08 10.65 -4.85
CA GLU A 99 -22.05 11.65 -3.79
C GLU A 99 -22.78 11.16 -2.54
N ALA A 100 -23.98 10.62 -2.67
CA ALA A 100 -24.74 10.06 -1.54
C ALA A 100 -24.06 8.84 -0.92
N LEU A 101 -23.31 8.05 -1.71
CA LEU A 101 -22.49 6.95 -1.20
C LEU A 101 -21.27 7.49 -0.45
N ALA A 102 -20.61 8.53 -0.95
CA ALA A 102 -19.50 9.18 -0.27
C ALA A 102 -19.93 9.76 1.08
N ASP A 103 -21.06 10.46 1.15
CA ASP A 103 -21.62 10.99 2.40
C ASP A 103 -21.88 9.87 3.41
N TYR A 104 -22.41 8.74 2.95
CA TYR A 104 -22.65 7.58 3.80
C TYR A 104 -21.34 7.04 4.38
N VAL A 105 -20.31 6.84 3.55
CA VAL A 105 -18.99 6.33 3.97
C VAL A 105 -18.30 7.32 4.93
N HIS A 106 -18.35 8.61 4.61
CA HIS A 106 -17.82 9.67 5.46
C HIS A 106 -18.52 9.73 6.84
N SER A 107 -19.84 9.50 6.88
CA SER A 107 -20.60 9.47 8.13
C SER A 107 -20.13 8.40 9.11
N LYS A 108 -19.40 7.38 8.61
CA LYS A 108 -18.78 6.31 9.40
C LYS A 108 -17.30 6.54 9.75
N GLY A 109 -16.77 7.73 9.45
CA GLY A 109 -15.36 8.07 9.71
C GLY A 109 -14.38 7.50 8.69
N MET A 110 -14.86 7.02 7.55
CA MET A 110 -14.04 6.46 6.47
C MET A 110 -13.94 7.40 5.27
N LYS A 111 -13.15 6.99 4.29
CA LYS A 111 -12.88 7.68 3.03
C LYS A 111 -13.31 6.80 1.85
N LEU A 112 -14.00 7.39 0.87
CA LEU A 112 -14.43 6.66 -0.32
C LEU A 112 -13.39 6.76 -1.44
N GLY A 113 -12.97 5.61 -1.96
CA GLY A 113 -12.16 5.51 -3.16
C GLY A 113 -12.96 5.08 -4.38
N ILE A 114 -12.47 5.49 -5.54
CA ILE A 114 -13.05 5.18 -6.84
C ILE A 114 -11.99 4.63 -7.78
N TYR A 115 -12.41 3.96 -8.84
CA TYR A 115 -11.58 3.41 -9.89
C TYR A 115 -11.82 4.14 -11.22
N SER A 116 -10.77 4.33 -12.01
CA SER A 116 -10.84 4.65 -13.42
C SER A 116 -9.62 4.11 -14.16
N ASP A 117 -9.48 4.45 -15.44
CA ASP A 117 -8.43 3.95 -16.31
C ASP A 117 -7.87 5.08 -17.19
N ALA A 118 -6.55 5.05 -17.43
CA ALA A 118 -5.86 5.99 -18.29
C ALA A 118 -6.19 5.80 -19.78
N GLY A 119 -6.77 4.66 -20.13
CA GLY A 119 -7.21 4.33 -21.47
C GLY A 119 -8.60 4.83 -21.81
N ARG A 120 -9.03 4.46 -23.01
CA ARG A 120 -10.38 4.79 -23.52
C ARG A 120 -11.46 3.97 -22.83
N ARG A 121 -11.12 2.81 -22.31
CA ARG A 121 -11.98 1.88 -21.59
C ARG A 121 -11.22 1.26 -20.41
N THR A 122 -11.98 0.94 -19.39
CA THR A 122 -11.48 0.19 -18.23
C THR A 122 -11.19 -1.27 -18.60
N CYS A 123 -10.55 -2.01 -17.71
CA CYS A 123 -10.25 -3.43 -17.88
C CYS A 123 -11.52 -4.28 -18.09
N ALA A 124 -12.64 -3.90 -17.47
CA ALA A 124 -13.94 -4.52 -17.71
C ALA A 124 -14.74 -3.90 -18.88
N GLY A 125 -14.11 -3.03 -19.68
CA GLY A 125 -14.69 -2.43 -20.87
C GLY A 125 -15.63 -1.25 -20.60
N ARG A 126 -15.63 -0.69 -19.40
CA ARG A 126 -16.42 0.51 -19.03
C ARG A 126 -15.74 1.78 -19.54
N THR A 127 -16.33 2.93 -19.30
CA THR A 127 -15.83 4.23 -19.72
C THR A 127 -14.51 4.57 -19.00
N GLY A 128 -13.43 4.76 -19.76
CA GLY A 128 -12.15 5.26 -19.24
C GLY A 128 -12.03 6.78 -19.28
N SER A 129 -10.96 7.32 -18.71
CA SER A 129 -10.76 8.78 -18.55
C SER A 129 -10.01 9.42 -19.71
N PHE A 130 -9.50 8.67 -20.69
CA PHE A 130 -8.71 9.22 -21.79
C PHE A 130 -9.42 10.39 -22.51
N GLY A 131 -8.81 11.58 -22.47
CA GLY A 131 -9.36 12.80 -23.05
C GLY A 131 -10.39 13.51 -22.19
N HIS A 132 -10.69 13.02 -20.98
CA HIS A 132 -11.65 13.57 -20.03
C HIS A 132 -11.08 13.73 -18.60
N GLU A 133 -9.76 13.66 -18.45
CA GLU A 133 -9.10 13.59 -17.14
C GLU A 133 -9.49 14.74 -16.21
N TYR A 134 -9.57 15.97 -16.75
CA TYR A 134 -9.97 17.15 -15.96
C TYR A 134 -11.45 17.14 -15.59
N GLN A 135 -12.31 16.65 -16.48
CA GLN A 135 -13.75 16.50 -16.19
C GLN A 135 -13.99 15.44 -15.11
N ASP A 136 -13.30 14.29 -15.24
CA ASP A 136 -13.43 13.19 -14.31
C ASP A 136 -12.87 13.56 -12.93
N ALA A 137 -11.69 14.17 -12.87
CA ALA A 137 -11.11 14.64 -11.62
C ALA A 137 -12.01 15.69 -10.91
N LEU A 138 -12.61 16.62 -11.67
CA LEU A 138 -13.56 17.58 -11.13
C LEU A 138 -14.82 16.90 -10.61
N GLN A 139 -15.32 15.86 -11.32
CA GLN A 139 -16.48 15.11 -10.90
C GLN A 139 -16.20 14.30 -9.62
N TYR A 140 -15.03 13.66 -9.53
CA TYR A 140 -14.60 12.97 -8.31
C TYR A 140 -14.49 13.93 -7.12
N ALA A 141 -13.96 15.12 -7.33
CA ALA A 141 -13.90 16.14 -6.28
C ALA A 141 -15.29 16.60 -5.82
N ARG A 142 -16.24 16.78 -6.75
CA ARG A 142 -17.66 17.12 -6.45
C ARG A 142 -18.35 16.04 -5.66
N TRP A 143 -18.10 14.78 -5.96
CA TRP A 143 -18.67 13.63 -5.25
C TRP A 143 -17.99 13.35 -3.89
N GLY A 144 -16.96 14.10 -3.53
CA GLY A 144 -16.27 13.89 -2.26
C GLY A 144 -15.34 12.67 -2.24
N ILE A 145 -14.82 12.24 -3.39
CA ILE A 145 -13.86 11.13 -3.48
C ILE A 145 -12.54 11.48 -2.81
N ASP A 146 -11.93 10.50 -2.12
CA ASP A 146 -10.69 10.64 -1.36
C ASP A 146 -9.52 9.82 -1.90
N TYR A 147 -9.78 8.88 -2.80
CA TYR A 147 -8.80 7.95 -3.36
C TYR A 147 -9.17 7.61 -4.80
N LEU A 148 -8.20 7.62 -5.71
CA LEU A 148 -8.36 7.17 -7.09
C LEU A 148 -7.37 6.04 -7.38
N LYS A 149 -7.89 4.82 -7.68
CA LYS A 149 -7.13 3.77 -8.37
C LYS A 149 -7.24 4.04 -9.87
N TYR A 150 -6.10 4.18 -10.54
CA TYR A 150 -6.05 4.56 -11.95
C TYR A 150 -5.28 3.51 -12.74
N ASP A 151 -6.00 2.75 -13.54
CA ASP A 151 -5.52 1.57 -14.25
C ASP A 151 -4.93 1.88 -15.64
N TRP A 152 -4.54 0.83 -16.38
CA TRP A 152 -3.74 0.97 -17.61
C TRP A 152 -4.27 0.10 -18.77
N CYS A 153 -5.56 -0.27 -18.80
CA CYS A 153 -6.17 -1.02 -19.90
C CYS A 153 -6.48 -0.12 -21.09
N ALA A 154 -6.60 -0.71 -22.29
CA ALA A 154 -6.93 0.01 -23.53
C ALA A 154 -6.11 1.29 -23.77
N THR A 155 -4.80 1.21 -23.54
CA THR A 155 -3.84 2.33 -23.59
C THR A 155 -2.91 2.30 -24.81
N GLU A 156 -3.31 1.67 -25.89
CA GLU A 156 -2.50 1.56 -27.11
C GLU A 156 -2.06 2.96 -27.60
N ASN A 157 -0.74 3.11 -27.77
CA ASN A 157 -0.09 4.37 -28.18
C ASN A 157 -0.20 5.53 -27.19
N ILE A 158 -0.57 5.28 -25.92
CA ILE A 158 -0.55 6.28 -24.85
C ILE A 158 0.79 6.22 -24.12
N ASN A 159 1.39 7.36 -23.86
CA ASN A 159 2.61 7.45 -23.05
C ASN A 159 2.25 7.35 -21.56
N PRO A 160 2.75 6.34 -20.80
CA PRO A 160 2.33 6.12 -19.42
C PRO A 160 2.67 7.30 -18.51
N ARG A 161 3.90 7.81 -18.56
CA ARG A 161 4.30 8.96 -17.74
C ARG A 161 3.46 10.19 -18.04
N GLY A 162 3.14 10.43 -19.32
CA GLY A 162 2.29 11.55 -19.75
C GLY A 162 0.87 11.40 -19.21
N ALA A 163 0.25 10.25 -19.35
CA ALA A 163 -1.12 9.98 -18.91
C ALA A 163 -1.30 10.12 -17.38
N TYR A 164 -0.42 9.48 -16.60
CA TYR A 164 -0.48 9.60 -15.14
C TYR A 164 -0.15 11.01 -14.65
N THR A 165 0.78 11.72 -15.30
CA THR A 165 1.06 13.13 -15.01
C THR A 165 -0.15 14.02 -15.29
N LEU A 166 -0.86 13.78 -16.40
CA LEU A 166 -2.07 14.53 -16.78
C LEU A 166 -3.18 14.32 -15.73
N MET A 167 -3.43 13.08 -15.30
CA MET A 167 -4.44 12.82 -14.26
C MET A 167 -4.03 13.45 -12.91
N ARG A 168 -2.75 13.39 -12.51
CA ARG A 168 -2.24 14.08 -11.32
C ARG A 168 -2.56 15.59 -11.39
N ASP A 169 -2.29 16.21 -12.51
CA ASP A 169 -2.51 17.66 -12.70
C ASP A 169 -4.00 17.98 -12.68
N ALA A 170 -4.84 17.12 -13.26
CA ALA A 170 -6.29 17.22 -13.20
C ALA A 170 -6.82 17.13 -11.76
N LEU A 171 -6.34 16.15 -10.96
CA LEU A 171 -6.68 16.00 -9.55
C LEU A 171 -6.26 17.23 -8.71
N ARG A 172 -5.10 17.82 -9.01
CA ARG A 172 -4.67 19.09 -8.38
C ARG A 172 -5.58 20.23 -8.74
N ALA A 173 -5.94 20.37 -10.01
CA ALA A 173 -6.82 21.43 -10.50
C ALA A 173 -8.25 21.32 -9.93
N ALA A 174 -8.72 20.11 -9.66
CA ALA A 174 -10.03 19.87 -9.04
C ALA A 174 -10.14 20.40 -7.60
N GLY A 175 -9.01 20.66 -6.92
CA GLY A 175 -8.96 21.36 -5.63
C GLY A 175 -9.26 20.51 -4.39
N ARG A 176 -9.58 19.21 -4.53
CA ARG A 176 -9.78 18.28 -3.43
C ARG A 176 -8.56 17.35 -3.27
N PRO A 177 -8.01 17.15 -2.06
CA PRO A 177 -6.95 16.17 -1.83
C PRO A 177 -7.48 14.75 -2.07
N ILE A 178 -7.01 14.12 -3.16
CA ILE A 178 -7.34 12.74 -3.54
C ILE A 178 -6.04 11.95 -3.57
N LEU A 179 -5.96 10.84 -2.83
CA LEU A 179 -4.85 9.91 -2.90
C LEU A 179 -4.83 9.27 -4.27
N PHE A 180 -3.70 9.34 -4.97
CA PHE A 180 -3.57 8.84 -6.33
C PHE A 180 -2.75 7.54 -6.34
N SER A 181 -3.42 6.41 -6.59
CA SER A 181 -2.85 5.07 -6.69
C SER A 181 -2.76 4.67 -8.16
N MET A 182 -1.54 4.47 -8.64
CA MET A 182 -1.25 4.15 -10.03
C MET A 182 -1.20 2.64 -10.24
N CYS A 183 -1.92 2.12 -11.24
CA CYS A 183 -2.07 0.70 -11.48
C CYS A 183 -1.67 0.32 -12.92
N GLU A 184 -0.38 0.40 -13.24
CA GLU A 184 0.15 -0.04 -14.56
C GLU A 184 0.99 -1.33 -14.46
N TRP A 185 0.77 -2.10 -13.40
CA TRP A 185 1.32 -3.45 -13.14
C TRP A 185 2.85 -3.55 -13.17
N GLY A 186 3.57 -2.44 -12.99
CA GLY A 186 5.03 -2.39 -13.07
C GLY A 186 5.60 -2.46 -14.49
N THR A 187 4.74 -2.47 -15.52
CA THR A 187 5.13 -2.68 -16.93
C THR A 187 6.09 -1.61 -17.43
N ASN A 188 5.90 -0.35 -17.01
CA ASN A 188 6.74 0.78 -17.40
C ASN A 188 7.63 1.28 -16.26
N LYS A 189 7.89 0.43 -15.26
CA LYS A 189 8.74 0.73 -14.09
C LYS A 189 8.36 2.05 -13.41
N PRO A 190 7.14 2.21 -12.91
CA PRO A 190 6.66 3.45 -12.32
C PRO A 190 7.54 3.93 -11.16
N TRP A 191 8.19 3.04 -10.44
CA TRP A 191 9.12 3.39 -9.38
C TRP A 191 10.28 4.30 -9.82
N GLU A 192 10.67 4.28 -11.10
CA GLU A 192 11.77 5.11 -11.62
C GLU A 192 11.35 6.58 -11.88
N TRP A 193 10.02 6.88 -11.96
CA TRP A 193 9.55 8.20 -12.37
C TRP A 193 8.30 8.72 -11.64
N ALA A 194 7.61 7.91 -10.84
CA ALA A 194 6.30 8.27 -10.30
C ALA A 194 6.33 8.92 -8.91
N GLU A 195 7.49 9.10 -8.27
CA GLU A 195 7.62 9.67 -6.92
C GLU A 195 6.82 10.97 -6.75
N ASN A 196 6.87 11.87 -7.74
CA ASN A 196 6.14 13.13 -7.73
C ASN A 196 4.81 13.08 -8.50
N VAL A 197 4.34 11.89 -8.89
CA VAL A 197 3.11 11.67 -9.67
C VAL A 197 2.02 11.01 -8.82
N GLY A 198 2.27 9.83 -8.29
CA GLY A 198 1.34 9.07 -7.46
C GLY A 198 1.79 8.94 -6.01
N HIS A 199 0.89 8.51 -5.13
CA HIS A 199 1.18 8.20 -3.73
C HIS A 199 1.52 6.72 -3.54
N SER A 200 1.12 5.88 -4.49
CA SER A 200 1.55 4.50 -4.62
C SER A 200 1.50 4.08 -6.09
N TRP A 201 2.23 3.05 -6.41
CA TRP A 201 2.25 2.45 -7.75
C TRP A 201 2.40 0.95 -7.70
N ARG A 202 1.58 0.25 -8.49
CA ARG A 202 1.66 -1.19 -8.66
C ARG A 202 3.02 -1.57 -9.23
N THR A 203 3.68 -2.52 -8.59
CA THR A 203 5.01 -3.01 -8.98
C THR A 203 4.95 -4.32 -9.74
N THR A 204 3.80 -5.01 -9.70
CA THR A 204 3.62 -6.35 -10.24
C THR A 204 2.27 -6.49 -10.95
N GLY A 205 2.12 -7.53 -11.77
CA GLY A 205 0.81 -8.00 -12.24
C GLY A 205 -0.07 -8.46 -11.07
N ASP A 206 -1.37 -8.69 -11.36
CA ASP A 206 -2.38 -8.93 -10.36
C ASP A 206 -2.15 -10.21 -9.54
N ILE A 207 -2.40 -10.09 -8.24
CA ILE A 207 -2.32 -11.18 -7.27
C ILE A 207 -3.51 -12.13 -7.38
N THR A 208 -3.30 -13.36 -6.95
CA THR A 208 -4.37 -14.34 -6.70
C THR A 208 -4.15 -15.00 -5.34
N ALA A 209 -5.21 -15.60 -4.77
CA ALA A 209 -5.15 -16.33 -3.51
C ALA A 209 -4.37 -17.65 -3.63
N ARG A 210 -3.10 -17.54 -4.06
CA ARG A 210 -2.13 -18.63 -4.18
C ARG A 210 -0.80 -18.19 -3.58
N PHE A 211 -0.31 -18.93 -2.62
CA PHE A 211 0.94 -18.60 -1.94
C PHE A 211 2.16 -18.86 -2.81
N ALA A 212 2.27 -20.08 -3.36
CA ALA A 212 3.41 -20.56 -4.13
C ALA A 212 2.98 -21.20 -5.45
N GLY A 213 3.95 -21.56 -6.28
CA GLY A 213 3.76 -22.23 -7.57
C GLY A 213 4.17 -21.37 -8.76
N ASN A 214 4.15 -21.97 -9.96
CA ASN A 214 4.49 -21.22 -11.17
C ASN A 214 3.28 -20.39 -11.61
N PRO A 215 3.37 -19.07 -11.64
CA PRO A 215 2.28 -18.19 -12.07
C PRO A 215 1.83 -18.48 -13.52
N ARG A 216 2.69 -19.04 -14.38
CA ARG A 216 2.39 -19.34 -15.78
C ARG A 216 1.70 -20.69 -16.00
N GLN A 217 1.67 -21.59 -15.00
CA GLN A 217 1.17 -22.96 -15.18
C GLN A 217 -0.33 -23.15 -14.87
N ARG A 218 -0.99 -22.22 -14.18
CA ARG A 218 -2.39 -22.36 -13.75
C ARG A 218 -3.22 -21.09 -13.97
N GLY A 219 -3.17 -20.53 -15.16
CA GLY A 219 -4.01 -19.40 -15.50
C GLY A 219 -3.39 -18.04 -15.14
N TRP A 220 -4.26 -17.05 -15.06
CA TRP A 220 -3.93 -15.65 -14.87
C TRP A 220 -3.55 -15.34 -13.41
N GLY A 221 -2.64 -14.37 -13.22
CA GLY A 221 -2.29 -13.80 -11.91
C GLY A 221 -1.04 -14.36 -11.25
N GLN A 222 -0.54 -13.58 -10.31
CA GLN A 222 0.71 -13.82 -9.57
C GLN A 222 0.45 -14.59 -8.26
N THR A 223 1.48 -15.26 -7.75
CA THR A 223 1.46 -15.84 -6.39
C THR A 223 2.10 -14.89 -5.39
N VAL A 224 1.79 -15.05 -4.10
CA VAL A 224 2.38 -14.25 -3.02
C VAL A 224 3.91 -14.26 -3.10
N LEU A 225 4.53 -15.45 -3.19
CA LEU A 225 5.99 -15.56 -3.26
C LEU A 225 6.58 -14.91 -4.52
N SER A 226 5.89 -15.02 -5.68
CA SER A 226 6.39 -14.39 -6.91
C SER A 226 6.34 -12.86 -6.85
N ILE A 227 5.36 -12.31 -6.15
CA ILE A 227 5.24 -10.86 -5.90
C ILE A 227 6.30 -10.38 -4.92
N ILE A 228 6.54 -11.11 -3.83
CA ILE A 228 7.63 -10.80 -2.89
C ILE A 228 8.97 -10.72 -3.63
N ASP A 229 9.26 -11.68 -4.51
CA ASP A 229 10.52 -11.70 -5.28
C ASP A 229 10.67 -10.50 -6.22
N GLN A 230 9.57 -10.02 -6.81
CA GLN A 230 9.57 -8.86 -7.70
C GLN A 230 9.65 -7.54 -6.93
N ASN A 231 8.99 -7.43 -5.77
CA ASN A 231 8.91 -6.20 -4.99
C ASN A 231 10.14 -5.99 -4.07
N ALA A 232 10.75 -7.06 -3.57
CA ALA A 232 11.89 -6.98 -2.65
C ALA A 232 13.04 -6.07 -3.13
N PRO A 233 13.50 -6.14 -4.40
CA PRO A 233 14.61 -5.29 -4.87
C PRO A 233 14.24 -3.82 -5.10
N LEU A 234 12.96 -3.45 -4.97
CA LEU A 234 12.48 -2.10 -5.26
C LEU A 234 12.48 -1.17 -4.04
N ARG A 235 12.99 -1.62 -2.90
CA ARG A 235 12.92 -0.95 -1.60
C ARG A 235 13.40 0.51 -1.59
N LYS A 236 14.39 0.86 -2.37
CA LYS A 236 14.96 2.22 -2.44
C LYS A 236 14.04 3.26 -3.10
N TYR A 237 12.96 2.80 -3.72
CA TYR A 237 12.01 3.68 -4.41
C TYR A 237 10.78 4.01 -3.56
N ALA A 238 10.61 3.33 -2.42
CA ALA A 238 9.49 3.56 -1.52
C ALA A 238 9.90 4.40 -0.31
N GLY A 239 8.99 5.22 0.17
CA GLY A 239 9.16 6.05 1.35
C GLY A 239 7.88 6.84 1.68
N PRO A 240 7.91 7.69 2.73
CA PRO A 240 6.75 8.49 3.11
C PRO A 240 6.16 9.29 1.95
N GLY A 241 4.87 9.11 1.71
CA GLY A 241 4.14 9.75 0.62
C GLY A 241 4.28 9.08 -0.75
N HIS A 242 5.05 7.99 -0.89
CA HIS A 242 5.24 7.28 -2.16
C HIS A 242 5.62 5.81 -1.93
N TRP A 243 4.72 4.87 -2.25
CA TRP A 243 4.84 3.48 -1.84
C TRP A 243 4.87 2.52 -3.04
N ASN A 244 5.73 1.51 -2.97
CA ASN A 244 5.63 0.33 -3.79
C ASN A 244 4.38 -0.44 -3.40
N ASP A 245 3.51 -0.72 -4.36
CA ASP A 245 2.26 -1.46 -4.17
C ASP A 245 2.38 -2.85 -4.84
N PRO A 246 2.61 -3.90 -4.06
CA PRO A 246 2.69 -5.27 -4.59
C PRO A 246 1.32 -5.91 -4.84
N ASP A 247 0.25 -5.12 -4.86
CA ASP A 247 -1.15 -5.49 -4.95
C ASP A 247 -1.84 -5.75 -3.61
N MET A 248 -3.15 -5.97 -3.69
CA MET A 248 -4.05 -6.15 -2.55
C MET A 248 -3.72 -7.40 -1.72
N LEU A 249 -4.32 -7.45 -0.54
CA LEU A 249 -4.25 -8.62 0.34
C LEU A 249 -5.31 -9.65 -0.03
N GLU A 250 -4.87 -10.88 -0.23
CA GLU A 250 -5.73 -12.06 -0.45
C GLU A 250 -6.01 -12.85 0.84
N VAL A 251 -5.76 -12.27 1.99
CA VAL A 251 -6.00 -12.87 3.30
C VAL A 251 -7.49 -13.17 3.48
N GLY A 252 -7.80 -14.44 3.76
CA GLY A 252 -9.18 -14.92 3.89
C GLY A 252 -9.87 -15.29 2.57
N ASN A 253 -9.16 -15.30 1.45
CA ASN A 253 -9.69 -15.66 0.13
C ASN A 253 -9.41 -17.12 -0.29
N GLY A 254 -8.96 -17.96 0.65
CA GLY A 254 -8.86 -19.42 0.43
C GLY A 254 -7.46 -20.02 0.55
N MET A 255 -6.45 -19.25 0.89
CA MET A 255 -5.15 -19.77 1.34
C MET A 255 -5.28 -20.37 2.74
N SER A 256 -4.29 -21.17 3.18
CA SER A 256 -4.22 -21.63 4.55
C SER A 256 -3.94 -20.50 5.54
N VAL A 257 -4.25 -20.69 6.82
CA VAL A 257 -3.97 -19.69 7.88
C VAL A 257 -2.49 -19.33 7.96
N ASN A 258 -1.59 -20.28 7.71
CA ASN A 258 -0.15 -20.02 7.65
C ASN A 258 0.21 -19.11 6.48
N GLU A 259 -0.30 -19.42 5.30
CA GLU A 259 -0.08 -18.62 4.09
C GLU A 259 -0.68 -17.21 4.21
N ASP A 260 -1.87 -17.09 4.77
CA ASP A 260 -2.51 -15.79 5.07
C ASP A 260 -1.66 -14.97 6.04
N ARG A 261 -1.13 -15.60 7.10
CA ARG A 261 -0.26 -14.95 8.08
C ARG A 261 1.07 -14.52 7.46
N ALA A 262 1.67 -15.38 6.65
CA ALA A 262 2.89 -15.07 5.92
C ALA A 262 2.69 -13.91 4.93
N HIS A 263 1.61 -13.96 4.15
CA HIS A 263 1.24 -12.91 3.21
C HIS A 263 1.10 -11.54 3.90
N PHE A 264 0.30 -11.48 4.97
CA PHE A 264 0.11 -10.24 5.74
C PHE A 264 1.42 -9.72 6.36
N SER A 265 2.20 -10.62 6.97
CA SER A 265 3.50 -10.25 7.57
C SER A 265 4.47 -9.67 6.55
N MET A 266 4.54 -10.26 5.36
CA MET A 266 5.47 -9.82 4.34
C MET A 266 5.05 -8.48 3.72
N TRP A 267 3.75 -8.19 3.54
CA TRP A 267 3.27 -6.87 3.17
C TRP A 267 3.70 -5.83 4.21
N CYS A 268 3.54 -6.13 5.49
CA CYS A 268 4.01 -5.24 6.56
C CYS A 268 5.53 -5.06 6.59
N MET A 269 6.30 -6.11 6.34
CA MET A 269 7.76 -6.00 6.19
C MET A 269 8.14 -5.12 4.99
N MET A 270 7.40 -5.21 3.90
CA MET A 270 7.67 -4.45 2.68
C MET A 270 7.13 -3.01 2.72
N ALA A 271 6.49 -2.56 3.81
CA ALA A 271 5.83 -1.25 3.89
C ALA A 271 4.87 -1.03 2.72
N ALA A 272 4.05 -2.04 2.44
CA ALA A 272 3.13 -2.07 1.32
C ALA A 272 1.73 -1.56 1.71
N PRO A 273 0.96 -0.96 0.81
CA PRO A 273 -0.44 -0.68 1.08
C PRO A 273 -1.19 -1.91 1.59
N LEU A 274 -1.90 -1.77 2.71
CA LEU A 274 -2.71 -2.85 3.28
C LEU A 274 -4.16 -2.71 2.82
N ILE A 275 -4.42 -3.10 1.58
CA ILE A 275 -5.76 -3.06 0.97
C ILE A 275 -6.35 -4.47 0.96
N LEU A 276 -7.33 -4.71 1.81
CA LEU A 276 -8.04 -5.99 1.92
C LEU A 276 -8.87 -6.26 0.66
N GLY A 277 -8.92 -7.52 0.23
CA GLY A 277 -9.67 -7.95 -0.96
C GLY A 277 -10.73 -9.03 -0.70
N ASN A 278 -11.05 -9.33 0.55
CA ASN A 278 -12.00 -10.38 0.96
C ASN A 278 -13.42 -9.85 1.24
N ASP A 279 -14.38 -10.74 1.47
CA ASP A 279 -15.73 -10.40 1.96
C ASP A 279 -15.68 -10.16 3.47
N LEU A 280 -15.71 -8.89 3.87
CA LEU A 280 -15.58 -8.48 5.28
C LEU A 280 -16.76 -8.95 6.14
N SER A 281 -17.92 -9.18 5.53
CA SER A 281 -19.11 -9.66 6.26
C SER A 281 -19.04 -11.16 6.61
N LYS A 282 -18.02 -11.88 6.11
CA LYS A 282 -17.86 -13.33 6.26
C LYS A 282 -16.48 -13.76 6.72
N MET A 283 -15.79 -12.91 7.46
CA MET A 283 -14.47 -13.24 7.99
C MET A 283 -14.52 -14.33 9.06
N THR A 284 -13.55 -15.25 9.00
CA THR A 284 -13.30 -16.20 10.11
C THR A 284 -12.58 -15.49 11.25
N ASP A 285 -12.56 -16.12 12.44
CA ASP A 285 -11.82 -15.59 13.59
C ASP A 285 -10.30 -15.55 13.32
N GLU A 286 -9.78 -16.50 12.55
CA GLU A 286 -8.37 -16.54 12.13
C GLU A 286 -8.05 -15.37 11.19
N THR A 287 -8.88 -15.13 10.16
CA THR A 287 -8.71 -14.00 9.25
C THR A 287 -8.74 -12.68 10.04
N ARG A 288 -9.72 -12.53 10.93
CA ARG A 288 -9.84 -11.36 11.81
C ARG A 288 -8.61 -11.17 12.70
N ALA A 289 -8.11 -12.25 13.31
CA ALA A 289 -6.92 -12.20 14.16
C ALA A 289 -5.66 -11.79 13.39
N ILE A 290 -5.56 -12.13 12.09
CA ILE A 290 -4.43 -11.73 11.23
C ILE A 290 -4.52 -10.25 10.91
N ILE A 291 -5.61 -9.80 10.30
CA ILE A 291 -5.70 -8.42 9.75
C ILE A 291 -5.86 -7.34 10.82
N LEU A 292 -6.25 -7.70 12.04
CA LEU A 292 -6.35 -6.79 13.19
C LEU A 292 -5.15 -6.87 14.15
N ASN A 293 -4.08 -7.60 13.81
CA ASN A 293 -2.89 -7.66 14.65
C ASN A 293 -2.15 -6.31 14.67
N LYS A 294 -2.48 -5.48 15.65
CA LYS A 294 -1.92 -4.12 15.81
C LYS A 294 -0.40 -4.09 15.91
N LYS A 295 0.23 -5.17 16.42
CA LYS A 295 1.70 -5.25 16.53
C LYS A 295 2.34 -5.39 15.16
N VAL A 296 1.75 -6.20 14.29
CA VAL A 296 2.23 -6.40 12.92
C VAL A 296 1.90 -5.20 12.05
N ILE A 297 0.68 -4.63 12.18
CA ILE A 297 0.31 -3.34 11.54
C ILE A 297 1.29 -2.23 11.92
N ALA A 298 1.73 -2.16 13.18
CA ALA A 298 2.69 -1.14 13.61
C ALA A 298 4.08 -1.26 12.96
N ILE A 299 4.43 -2.43 12.39
CA ILE A 299 5.64 -2.58 11.58
C ILE A 299 5.44 -1.95 10.20
N ASP A 300 4.26 -2.11 9.61
CA ASP A 300 3.90 -1.48 8.34
C ASP A 300 3.84 0.04 8.46
N GLN A 301 3.14 0.51 9.49
CA GLN A 301 2.82 1.91 9.74
C GLN A 301 3.93 2.67 10.48
N ASP A 302 5.13 2.11 10.56
CA ASP A 302 6.28 2.78 11.17
C ASP A 302 6.69 4.03 10.37
N LYS A 303 6.83 5.16 11.08
CA LYS A 303 7.04 6.49 10.45
C LYS A 303 8.38 6.66 9.76
N LEU A 304 9.36 5.79 10.06
CA LEU A 304 10.61 5.78 9.30
C LEU A 304 10.35 5.47 7.82
N GLY A 305 9.28 4.73 7.52
CA GLY A 305 8.81 4.49 6.16
C GLY A 305 9.75 3.65 5.28
N VAL A 306 10.62 2.85 5.88
CA VAL A 306 11.60 2.05 5.14
C VAL A 306 11.06 0.66 4.84
N GLN A 307 11.05 0.28 3.58
CA GLN A 307 10.77 -1.10 3.18
C GLN A 307 11.86 -2.04 3.68
N GLY A 308 11.49 -3.18 4.26
CA GLY A 308 12.43 -4.19 4.77
C GLY A 308 13.36 -4.74 3.69
N LEU A 309 14.55 -5.15 4.12
CA LEU A 309 15.53 -5.80 3.26
C LEU A 309 15.51 -7.31 3.44
N ARG A 310 15.56 -8.05 2.34
CA ARG A 310 15.84 -9.49 2.32
C ARG A 310 17.35 -9.68 2.44
N TYR A 311 17.81 -9.98 3.66
CA TYR A 311 19.24 -10.07 3.99
C TYR A 311 19.89 -11.29 3.37
N LYS A 312 19.26 -12.47 3.51
CA LYS A 312 19.72 -13.72 2.90
C LYS A 312 18.58 -14.71 2.73
N THR A 313 18.81 -15.73 1.92
CA THR A 313 17.97 -16.93 1.81
C THR A 313 18.86 -18.15 2.04
N GLU A 314 18.46 -19.03 2.94
CA GLU A 314 19.19 -20.25 3.29
C GLU A 314 18.22 -21.37 3.70
N ASN A 315 18.34 -22.54 3.09
CA ASN A 315 17.46 -23.70 3.38
C ASN A 315 15.96 -23.36 3.28
N GLU A 316 15.54 -22.69 2.20
CA GLU A 316 14.16 -22.21 1.95
C GLU A 316 13.64 -21.19 2.98
N ILE A 317 14.49 -20.71 3.89
CA ILE A 317 14.18 -19.61 4.83
C ILE A 317 14.76 -18.31 4.30
N GLU A 318 13.92 -17.30 4.16
CA GLU A 318 14.35 -15.91 3.95
C GLU A 318 14.47 -15.18 5.28
N TYR A 319 15.56 -14.45 5.43
CA TYR A 319 15.86 -13.62 6.59
C TYR A 319 15.66 -12.16 6.23
N TRP A 320 14.68 -11.54 6.85
CA TRP A 320 14.31 -10.15 6.58
C TRP A 320 14.57 -9.27 7.78
N PHE A 321 15.11 -8.08 7.54
CA PHE A 321 15.29 -7.02 8.53
C PHE A 321 14.62 -5.75 8.03
N LYS A 322 13.96 -5.01 8.93
CA LYS A 322 13.39 -3.70 8.64
C LYS A 322 13.76 -2.75 9.76
N PRO A 323 14.51 -1.66 9.47
CA PRO A 323 14.75 -0.62 10.46
C PRO A 323 13.44 0.10 10.78
N LEU A 324 13.25 0.46 12.03
CA LEU A 324 12.09 1.16 12.56
C LEU A 324 12.54 2.41 13.32
N GLU A 325 11.59 3.31 13.61
CA GLU A 325 11.86 4.47 14.46
C GLU A 325 12.51 4.07 15.79
N ASN A 326 13.22 5.02 16.41
CA ASN A 326 13.82 4.89 17.73
C ASN A 326 14.90 3.80 17.86
N GLY A 327 15.44 3.30 16.75
CA GLY A 327 16.48 2.26 16.71
C GLY A 327 15.94 0.84 16.92
N ASP A 328 14.63 0.66 16.87
CA ASP A 328 14.00 -0.65 16.81
C ASP A 328 14.24 -1.31 15.45
N TRP A 329 14.09 -2.63 15.40
CA TRP A 329 14.12 -3.41 14.16
C TRP A 329 12.97 -4.41 14.15
N ALA A 330 12.39 -4.65 12.98
CA ALA A 330 11.61 -5.86 12.75
C ALA A 330 12.55 -6.92 12.14
N PHE A 331 12.41 -8.15 12.61
CA PHE A 331 13.07 -9.34 12.09
C PHE A 331 12.02 -10.38 11.72
N CYS A 332 12.08 -10.89 10.50
CA CYS A 332 11.13 -11.88 10.00
C CYS A 332 11.86 -13.01 9.29
N LEU A 333 11.49 -14.24 9.64
CA LEU A 333 11.87 -15.47 8.94
C LEU A 333 10.66 -15.91 8.12
N LEU A 334 10.80 -16.00 6.81
CA LEU A 334 9.77 -16.55 5.90
C LEU A 334 10.20 -17.93 5.44
N ASN A 335 9.37 -18.94 5.73
CA ASN A 335 9.57 -20.28 5.22
C ASN A 335 8.85 -20.46 3.88
N ARG A 336 9.62 -20.66 2.82
CA ARG A 336 9.10 -20.85 1.45
C ARG A 336 8.75 -22.31 1.16
N SER A 337 9.23 -23.25 1.98
CA SER A 337 8.94 -24.68 1.83
C SER A 337 7.60 -25.06 2.46
N THR A 338 7.10 -26.23 2.12
CA THR A 338 5.89 -26.82 2.73
C THR A 338 6.14 -27.45 4.10
N GLU A 339 7.40 -27.74 4.43
CA GLU A 339 7.80 -28.42 5.66
C GLU A 339 8.26 -27.43 6.73
N PRO A 340 8.07 -27.74 8.02
CA PRO A 340 8.62 -26.94 9.10
C PRO A 340 10.15 -26.95 9.09
N VAL A 341 10.78 -25.78 9.31
CA VAL A 341 12.24 -25.64 9.37
C VAL A 341 12.67 -25.09 10.73
N GLU A 342 13.63 -25.78 11.36
CA GLU A 342 14.25 -25.30 12.59
C GLU A 342 15.33 -24.26 12.29
N CYS A 343 15.23 -23.10 12.92
CA CYS A 343 16.17 -22.01 12.81
C CYS A 343 16.86 -21.74 14.15
N ASN A 344 18.17 -21.53 14.11
CA ASN A 344 18.97 -21.14 15.26
C ASN A 344 19.70 -19.82 14.95
N ILE A 345 19.24 -18.72 15.52
CA ILE A 345 19.74 -17.38 15.23
C ILE A 345 20.75 -16.97 16.30
N ASN A 346 22.02 -17.01 15.94
CA ASN A 346 23.07 -16.38 16.73
C ASN A 346 23.20 -14.91 16.28
N TRP A 347 22.75 -13.99 17.10
CA TRP A 347 22.56 -12.58 16.70
C TRP A 347 23.84 -11.89 16.25
N GLN A 348 25.00 -12.26 16.79
CA GLN A 348 26.29 -11.69 16.41
C GLN A 348 26.65 -11.94 14.93
N ASP A 349 26.05 -12.95 14.30
CA ASP A 349 26.25 -13.26 12.88
C ASP A 349 25.45 -12.32 11.95
N TYR A 350 24.60 -11.45 12.53
CA TYR A 350 23.66 -10.58 11.81
C TYR A 350 23.91 -9.08 12.01
N ASN A 351 25.14 -8.67 12.35
CA ASN A 351 25.53 -7.26 12.29
C ASN A 351 25.49 -6.81 10.83
N LEU A 352 24.49 -6.05 10.46
CA LEU A 352 24.30 -5.56 9.11
C LEU A 352 24.11 -4.04 9.11
N THR A 353 24.46 -3.41 8.00
CA THR A 353 24.15 -2.00 7.72
C THR A 353 23.23 -1.94 6.51
N ASP A 354 22.19 -1.17 6.61
CA ASP A 354 21.29 -0.87 5.50
C ASP A 354 21.81 0.31 4.69
N ASP A 355 22.89 0.07 3.94
CA ASP A 355 23.58 1.11 3.16
C ASP A 355 22.74 1.67 2.00
N GLU A 356 21.73 0.92 1.54
CA GLU A 356 20.97 1.28 0.35
C GLU A 356 19.92 2.35 0.63
N VAL A 357 19.27 2.35 1.81
CA VAL A 357 18.14 3.20 2.09
C VAL A 357 18.32 4.03 3.35
N SER A 358 18.43 3.39 4.53
CA SER A 358 18.37 4.11 5.80
C SER A 358 19.74 4.52 6.37
N GLY A 359 20.81 3.86 5.98
CA GLY A 359 22.12 3.98 6.62
C GLY A 359 22.20 3.45 8.06
N LEU A 360 21.11 2.83 8.57
CA LEU A 360 21.06 2.30 9.93
C LEU A 360 21.69 0.92 10.01
N SER A 361 22.24 0.60 11.19
CA SER A 361 22.92 -0.67 11.45
C SER A 361 22.30 -1.40 12.64
N THR A 362 22.22 -2.72 12.54
CA THR A 362 22.10 -3.57 13.72
C THR A 362 23.48 -3.62 14.40
N GLN A 363 23.51 -3.64 15.73
CA GLN A 363 24.77 -3.61 16.51
C GLN A 363 24.68 -4.64 17.64
N PHE A 364 24.44 -5.92 17.28
CA PHE A 364 24.20 -6.98 18.27
C PHE A 364 25.41 -7.26 19.18
N ASP A 365 26.62 -6.87 18.75
CA ASP A 365 27.83 -6.94 19.59
C ASP A 365 27.85 -5.86 20.69
N ALA A 366 27.33 -4.67 20.40
CA ALA A 366 27.36 -3.52 21.28
C ALA A 366 26.05 -3.28 22.02
N ILE A 367 24.91 -3.56 21.36
CA ILE A 367 23.57 -3.27 21.86
C ILE A 367 22.80 -4.58 22.07
N THR A 368 22.22 -4.70 23.26
CA THR A 368 21.27 -5.80 23.54
C THR A 368 19.87 -5.35 23.18
N TYR A 369 19.17 -6.13 22.36
CA TYR A 369 17.77 -5.89 22.01
C TYR A 369 16.87 -6.88 22.77
N ASN A 370 15.75 -6.40 23.30
CA ASN A 370 14.65 -7.25 23.73
C ASN A 370 13.91 -7.79 22.52
N ILE A 371 13.47 -9.04 22.59
CA ILE A 371 12.80 -9.74 21.49
C ILE A 371 11.35 -9.96 21.84
N GLU A 372 10.44 -9.43 21.01
CA GLU A 372 9.01 -9.67 21.12
C GLU A 372 8.51 -10.42 19.88
N ASN A 373 7.82 -11.57 20.12
CA ASN A 373 7.12 -12.30 19.07
C ASN A 373 5.79 -11.59 18.75
N LEU A 374 5.62 -11.13 17.52
CA LEU A 374 4.47 -10.32 17.09
C LEU A 374 3.21 -11.16 16.83
N TRP A 375 3.36 -12.48 16.67
CA TRP A 375 2.25 -13.40 16.47
C TRP A 375 1.82 -14.13 17.77
N GLU A 376 2.45 -13.81 18.89
CA GLU A 376 2.02 -14.32 20.19
C GLU A 376 1.13 -13.27 20.89
N PHE A 377 -0.13 -13.61 21.07
CA PHE A 377 -1.13 -12.71 21.66
C PHE A 377 -1.05 -12.65 23.20
N ASN A 378 -0.49 -13.68 23.85
CA ASN A 378 -0.23 -13.61 25.28
C ASN A 378 1.00 -12.74 25.56
N ALA A 379 0.80 -11.60 26.19
CA ALA A 379 1.85 -10.60 26.42
C ALA A 379 3.08 -11.12 27.21
N LYS A 380 2.90 -12.13 28.06
CA LYS A 380 4.04 -12.75 28.81
C LYS A 380 4.84 -13.68 27.91
N LYS A 381 4.16 -14.48 27.08
CA LYS A 381 4.80 -15.41 26.13
C LYS A 381 5.41 -14.69 24.94
N ALA A 382 4.86 -13.54 24.54
CA ALA A 382 5.40 -12.71 23.47
C ALA A 382 6.84 -12.24 23.77
N LYS A 383 7.20 -12.04 25.03
CA LYS A 383 8.56 -11.67 25.47
C LYS A 383 9.46 -12.91 25.43
N VAL A 384 10.18 -13.09 24.32
CA VAL A 384 11.00 -14.29 24.06
C VAL A 384 12.35 -14.23 24.81
N GLY A 385 12.85 -13.04 25.12
CA GLY A 385 14.15 -12.83 25.76
C GLY A 385 14.88 -11.64 25.15
N ASN A 386 16.20 -11.80 24.96
CA ASN A 386 17.03 -10.75 24.34
C ASN A 386 18.13 -11.36 23.49
N THR A 387 18.82 -10.52 22.71
CA THR A 387 19.84 -10.90 21.74
C THR A 387 21.19 -11.35 22.32
N LYS A 388 21.33 -11.42 23.65
CA LYS A 388 22.51 -12.06 24.29
C LYS A 388 22.48 -13.58 24.17
N LYS A 389 21.32 -14.16 23.87
CA LYS A 389 21.13 -15.60 23.68
C LYS A 389 20.64 -15.87 22.27
N ALA A 390 21.08 -16.99 21.70
CA ALA A 390 20.55 -17.44 20.43
C ALA A 390 19.03 -17.66 20.50
N LEU A 391 18.33 -17.28 19.45
CA LEU A 391 16.91 -17.56 19.27
C LEU A 391 16.76 -18.90 18.52
N LYS A 392 16.10 -19.85 19.14
CA LYS A 392 15.72 -21.11 18.49
C LYS A 392 14.23 -21.08 18.20
N VAL A 393 13.86 -21.31 16.95
CA VAL A 393 12.47 -21.28 16.50
C VAL A 393 12.26 -22.28 15.36
N THR A 394 11.11 -22.95 15.36
CA THR A 394 10.63 -23.73 14.22
C THR A 394 9.65 -22.86 13.46
N VAL A 395 9.92 -22.60 12.19
CA VAL A 395 9.02 -21.88 11.30
C VAL A 395 8.18 -22.90 10.53
N PRO A 396 6.86 -22.93 10.70
CA PRO A 396 6.00 -23.87 9.96
C PRO A 396 6.12 -23.65 8.44
N GLY A 397 5.72 -24.67 7.66
CA GLY A 397 5.71 -24.54 6.20
C GLY A 397 4.79 -23.42 5.72
N HIS A 398 5.21 -22.66 4.70
CA HIS A 398 4.51 -21.51 4.14
C HIS A 398 4.09 -20.47 5.19
N ASP A 399 4.93 -20.25 6.20
CA ASP A 399 4.61 -19.37 7.33
C ASP A 399 5.79 -18.46 7.68
N VAL A 400 5.60 -17.63 8.70
CA VAL A 400 6.62 -16.74 9.23
C VAL A 400 6.84 -16.90 10.73
N ALA A 401 8.03 -16.48 11.17
CA ALA A 401 8.29 -16.09 12.56
C ALA A 401 8.73 -14.64 12.57
N MET A 402 7.96 -13.76 13.18
CA MET A 402 8.15 -12.30 13.10
C MET A 402 8.32 -11.69 14.49
N TYR A 403 9.35 -10.87 14.63
CA TYR A 403 9.75 -10.29 15.91
C TYR A 403 10.01 -8.80 15.79
N ARG A 404 9.74 -8.06 16.89
CA ARG A 404 10.28 -6.72 17.12
C ARG A 404 11.48 -6.81 18.03
N LEU A 405 12.54 -6.11 17.66
CA LEU A 405 13.78 -5.99 18.40
C LEU A 405 13.89 -4.56 18.91
N THR A 406 13.83 -4.39 20.24
CA THR A 406 13.88 -3.06 20.87
C THR A 406 15.16 -2.92 21.67
N PRO A 407 16.01 -1.91 21.40
CA PRO A 407 17.27 -1.73 22.12
C PRO A 407 17.02 -1.49 23.60
N ASN A 408 17.78 -2.16 24.45
CA ASN A 408 17.81 -1.85 25.87
C ASN A 408 18.48 -0.47 26.05
N LYS A 409 17.68 0.54 26.36
CA LYS A 409 18.23 1.84 26.79
C LYS A 409 18.97 1.62 28.11
N LYS A 410 20.25 1.98 28.15
CA LYS A 410 21.05 2.01 29.38
C LYS A 410 20.53 3.08 30.31
#